data_e97d5b5db46a73f3139b38ff14a8ead6
#
_entry.id   e97d5b5db46a73f3139b38ff14a8ead6
#
_cell.length_a   1.000
_cell.length_b   1.000
_cell.length_c   1.000
_cell.angle_alpha   90.00
_cell.angle_beta   90.00
_cell.angle_gamma   90.00
#
_symmetry.space_group_name_H-M   'P 1'
#
loop_
_entity.id
_entity.type
_entity.pdbx_description
1 polymer ?
#
loop_
_entity_poly.entity_id
_entity_poly.type
_entity_poly.pdbx_seq_one_letter_code
_entity_poly.pdbx_strand_id
1 'polypeptide(L)'
;VYVRTRDGCEQLTEFLRDAGVAATCYHGGLANAERSIRQEEWLAGRTRIMVATNAFGMGIDKADVRFVVHYSMPDSLESYYQEAGRAGRDGKRAYAVLLVAPDDAERVQRRFDLQFPPLDEIRDIYEKVCSYLQIGIGDGEQASFVFNIHDFCAREHLYSGTVVSALKLL
;
A
#
# COMPACT_ATOMS: atom_id res chain seq x y z
N VAL A 1 -13.70 5.30 0.28
CA VAL A 1 -12.53 6.18 0.38
C VAL A 1 -11.28 5.32 0.45
N TYR A 2 -10.30 5.58 -0.42
CA TYR A 2 -9.03 4.85 -0.43
C TYR A 2 -7.94 5.64 0.29
N VAL A 3 -7.23 4.93 1.17
CA VAL A 3 -6.06 5.42 1.90
C VAL A 3 -4.91 4.41 1.76
N ARG A 4 -3.68 4.82 2.05
CA ARG A 4 -2.51 3.95 1.82
C ARG A 4 -2.13 3.07 2.99
N THR A 5 -2.37 3.51 4.22
CA THR A 5 -1.89 2.84 5.43
C THR A 5 -3.05 2.31 6.28
N ARG A 6 -2.78 1.28 7.08
CA ARG A 6 -3.75 0.74 8.03
C ARG A 6 -4.14 1.79 9.06
N ASP A 7 -3.16 2.47 9.64
CA ASP A 7 -3.37 3.54 10.63
C ASP A 7 -4.19 4.69 10.04
N GLY A 8 -3.87 5.13 8.81
CA GLY A 8 -4.66 6.15 8.11
C GLY A 8 -6.09 5.72 7.83
N CYS A 9 -6.31 4.41 7.61
CA CYS A 9 -7.65 3.84 7.44
C CYS A 9 -8.46 3.95 8.74
N GLU A 10 -7.86 3.60 9.86
CA GLU A 10 -8.49 3.67 11.17
C GLU A 10 -8.74 5.13 11.60
N GLN A 11 -7.72 6.00 11.51
CA GLN A 11 -7.82 7.42 11.86
C GLN A 11 -8.90 8.16 11.05
N LEU A 12 -8.93 7.95 9.72
CA LEU A 12 -9.93 8.60 8.89
C LEU A 12 -11.35 8.06 9.17
N THR A 13 -11.47 6.78 9.50
CA THR A 13 -12.75 6.18 9.89
C THR A 13 -13.25 6.79 11.19
N GLU A 14 -12.39 6.94 12.18
CA GLU A 14 -12.71 7.57 13.46
C GLU A 14 -13.12 9.03 13.27
N PHE A 15 -12.32 9.80 12.54
CA PHE A 15 -12.66 11.19 12.18
C PHE A 15 -14.04 11.32 11.53
N LEU A 16 -14.40 10.43 10.60
CA LEU A 16 -15.71 10.45 9.95
C LEU A 16 -16.84 10.12 10.92
N ARG A 17 -16.62 9.18 11.83
CA ARG A 17 -17.60 8.81 12.87
C ARG A 17 -17.83 9.94 13.85
N ASP A 18 -16.79 10.64 14.27
CA ASP A 18 -16.85 11.80 15.15
C ASP A 18 -17.62 12.96 14.48
N ALA A 19 -17.51 13.06 13.17
CA ALA A 19 -18.30 13.99 12.35
C ALA A 19 -19.76 13.51 12.11
N GLY A 20 -20.21 12.43 12.76
CA GLY A 20 -21.55 11.89 12.62
C GLY A 20 -21.82 11.08 11.34
N VAL A 21 -20.78 10.67 10.63
CA VAL A 21 -20.89 9.91 9.37
C VAL A 21 -20.70 8.41 9.64
N ALA A 22 -21.66 7.59 9.22
CA ALA A 22 -21.56 6.13 9.34
C ALA A 22 -20.46 5.59 8.42
N ALA A 23 -19.28 5.33 9.00
CA ALA A 23 -18.10 4.83 8.31
C ALA A 23 -17.55 3.57 8.96
N THR A 24 -16.91 2.72 8.17
CA THR A 24 -16.15 1.55 8.64
C THR A 24 -14.82 1.43 7.90
N CYS A 25 -13.82 0.79 8.51
CA CYS A 25 -12.53 0.58 7.87
C CYS A 25 -12.37 -0.86 7.35
N TYR A 26 -11.54 -1.01 6.30
CA TYR A 26 -11.18 -2.30 5.73
C TYR A 26 -9.71 -2.32 5.30
N HIS A 27 -8.91 -3.19 5.89
CA HIS A 27 -7.50 -3.35 5.55
C HIS A 27 -7.00 -4.77 5.87
N GLY A 28 -5.87 -5.14 5.32
CA GLY A 28 -5.31 -6.49 5.46
C GLY A 28 -4.86 -6.88 6.88
N GLY A 29 -4.83 -5.94 7.84
CA GLY A 29 -4.54 -6.22 9.25
C GLY A 29 -5.73 -6.73 10.06
N LEU A 30 -6.96 -6.57 9.54
CA LEU A 30 -8.17 -7.10 10.18
C LEU A 30 -8.29 -8.61 10.01
N ALA A 31 -8.87 -9.29 11.00
CA ALA A 31 -9.20 -10.70 10.90
C ALA A 31 -10.18 -10.95 9.73
N ASN A 32 -10.12 -12.14 9.12
CA ASN A 32 -10.97 -12.47 7.98
C ASN A 32 -12.46 -12.35 8.29
N ALA A 33 -12.88 -12.83 9.45
CA ALA A 33 -14.28 -12.74 9.90
C ALA A 33 -14.75 -11.28 10.01
N GLU A 34 -13.92 -10.42 10.56
CA GLU A 34 -14.23 -9.00 10.71
C GLU A 34 -14.31 -8.29 9.34
N ARG A 35 -13.40 -8.62 8.42
CA ARG A 35 -13.45 -8.11 7.04
C ARG A 35 -14.77 -8.47 6.36
N SER A 36 -15.22 -9.72 6.51
CA SER A 36 -16.49 -10.19 5.94
C SER A 36 -17.69 -9.43 6.51
N ILE A 37 -17.75 -9.27 7.83
CA ILE A 37 -18.84 -8.53 8.49
C ILE A 37 -18.90 -7.08 8.01
N ARG A 38 -17.79 -6.37 8.00
CA ARG A 38 -17.73 -4.97 7.58
C ARG A 38 -18.10 -4.79 6.10
N GLN A 39 -17.67 -5.73 5.25
CA GLN A 39 -18.03 -5.75 3.84
C GLN A 39 -19.53 -5.98 3.64
N GLU A 40 -20.13 -6.94 4.34
CA GLU A 40 -21.56 -7.24 4.26
C GLU A 40 -22.41 -6.05 4.75
N GLU A 41 -22.01 -5.38 5.82
CA GLU A 41 -22.68 -4.19 6.32
C GLU A 41 -22.67 -3.05 5.32
N TRP A 42 -21.54 -2.85 4.65
CA TRP A 42 -21.42 -1.85 3.62
C TRP A 42 -22.21 -2.24 2.34
N LEU A 43 -22.16 -3.49 1.91
CA LEU A 43 -22.95 -4.00 0.79
C LEU A 43 -24.44 -3.82 1.03
N ALA A 44 -24.90 -4.13 2.25
CA ALA A 44 -26.28 -3.96 2.67
C ALA A 44 -26.71 -2.49 2.90
N GLY A 45 -25.79 -1.54 2.78
CA GLY A 45 -26.06 -0.12 2.99
C GLY A 45 -26.23 0.30 4.46
N ARG A 46 -25.98 -0.58 5.42
CA ARG A 46 -25.98 -0.24 6.85
C ARG A 46 -24.86 0.72 7.22
N THR A 47 -23.73 0.60 6.56
CA THR A 47 -22.62 1.55 6.63
C THR A 47 -22.49 2.27 5.29
N ARG A 48 -22.50 3.61 5.29
CA ARG A 48 -22.47 4.40 4.05
C ARG A 48 -21.10 4.53 3.45
N ILE A 49 -20.07 4.66 4.28
CA ILE A 49 -18.69 4.90 3.84
C ILE A 49 -17.80 3.72 4.26
N MET A 50 -17.11 3.16 3.28
CA MET A 50 -16.01 2.25 3.48
C MET A 50 -14.71 3.05 3.30
N VAL A 51 -13.89 3.14 4.35
CA VAL A 51 -12.50 3.60 4.27
C VAL A 51 -11.62 2.38 4.14
N ALA A 52 -10.77 2.33 3.11
CA ALA A 52 -10.03 1.10 2.84
C ALA A 52 -8.64 1.35 2.27
N THR A 53 -7.76 0.40 2.50
CA THR A 53 -6.52 0.25 1.71
C THR A 53 -6.80 -0.52 0.43
N ASN A 54 -5.80 -0.71 -0.42
CA ASN A 54 -5.86 -1.54 -1.63
C ASN A 54 -6.27 -3.01 -1.37
N ALA A 55 -6.27 -3.46 -0.10
CA ALA A 55 -6.80 -4.77 0.29
C ALA A 55 -8.32 -4.91 0.01
N PHE A 56 -9.03 -3.78 -0.12
CA PHE A 56 -10.45 -3.74 -0.47
C PHE A 56 -10.62 -3.62 -1.97
N GLY A 57 -10.81 -4.74 -2.64
CA GLY A 57 -10.89 -4.64 -4.08
C GLY A 57 -11.38 -5.89 -4.80
N MET A 58 -10.65 -6.97 -4.76
CA MET A 58 -10.99 -8.17 -5.52
C MET A 58 -12.33 -8.78 -5.07
N GLY A 59 -13.21 -9.05 -6.02
CA GLY A 59 -14.50 -9.70 -5.74
C GLY A 59 -15.58 -8.80 -5.14
N ILE A 60 -15.36 -7.49 -5.01
CA ILE A 60 -16.36 -6.57 -4.49
C ILE A 60 -17.13 -5.95 -5.64
N ASP A 61 -18.42 -6.25 -5.68
CA ASP A 61 -19.36 -5.69 -6.65
C ASP A 61 -20.54 -5.03 -5.93
N LYS A 62 -20.54 -3.69 -5.89
CA LYS A 62 -21.64 -2.85 -5.41
C LYS A 62 -21.96 -1.85 -6.50
N ALA A 63 -23.14 -1.98 -7.08
CA ALA A 63 -23.53 -1.21 -8.27
C ALA A 63 -23.73 0.29 -7.99
N ASP A 64 -24.19 0.62 -6.79
CA ASP A 64 -24.65 1.97 -6.41
C ASP A 64 -23.59 2.83 -5.72
N VAL A 65 -22.31 2.58 -5.94
CA VAL A 65 -21.23 3.43 -5.43
C VAL A 65 -21.26 4.78 -6.15
N ARG A 66 -21.53 5.84 -5.40
CA ARG A 66 -21.64 7.21 -5.95
C ARG A 66 -20.33 7.99 -5.95
N PHE A 67 -19.45 7.67 -5.00
CA PHE A 67 -18.15 8.34 -4.88
C PHE A 67 -17.06 7.31 -4.61
N VAL A 68 -15.98 7.42 -5.36
CA VAL A 68 -14.68 6.84 -5.01
C VAL A 68 -13.75 8.01 -4.74
N VAL A 69 -13.25 8.10 -3.52
CA VAL A 69 -12.36 9.18 -3.10
C VAL A 69 -10.99 8.58 -2.78
N HIS A 70 -9.97 9.04 -3.46
CA HIS A 70 -8.58 8.78 -3.12
C HIS A 70 -8.10 9.88 -2.17
N TYR A 71 -8.02 9.55 -0.89
CA TYR A 71 -7.52 10.45 0.16
C TYR A 71 -6.01 10.63 0.08
N SER A 72 -5.33 9.65 -0.49
CA SER A 72 -3.89 9.68 -0.77
C SER A 72 -3.65 9.27 -2.22
N MET A 73 -2.55 9.75 -2.80
CA MET A 73 -2.14 9.34 -4.15
C MET A 73 -2.06 7.82 -4.26
N PRO A 74 -2.71 7.19 -5.26
CA PRO A 74 -2.58 5.76 -5.54
C PRO A 74 -1.15 5.41 -5.96
N ASP A 75 -0.81 4.13 -5.91
CA ASP A 75 0.54 3.65 -6.21
C ASP A 75 0.88 3.66 -7.70
N SER A 76 -0.14 3.48 -8.53
CA SER A 76 -0.02 3.46 -9.98
C SER A 76 -1.33 3.89 -10.65
N LEU A 77 -1.28 4.17 -11.95
CA LEU A 77 -2.47 4.45 -12.76
C LEU A 77 -3.41 3.23 -12.80
N GLU A 78 -2.88 2.01 -12.85
CA GLU A 78 -3.68 0.80 -12.80
C GLU A 78 -4.48 0.71 -11.50
N SER A 79 -3.84 0.97 -10.36
CA SER A 79 -4.51 1.01 -9.05
C SER A 79 -5.60 2.05 -9.04
N TYR A 80 -5.31 3.26 -9.55
CA TYR A 80 -6.31 4.32 -9.67
C TYR A 80 -7.52 3.86 -10.48
N TYR A 81 -7.31 3.29 -11.67
CA TYR A 81 -8.41 2.85 -12.53
C TYR A 81 -9.20 1.68 -11.93
N GLN A 82 -8.54 0.74 -11.31
CA GLN A 82 -9.19 -0.38 -10.61
C GLN A 82 -10.08 0.09 -9.46
N GLU A 83 -9.65 1.09 -8.72
CA GLU A 83 -10.37 1.66 -7.58
C GLU A 83 -11.48 2.61 -8.06
N ALA A 84 -11.18 3.54 -8.95
CA ALA A 84 -12.14 4.49 -9.54
C ALA A 84 -13.26 3.77 -10.32
N GLY A 85 -12.93 2.68 -11.03
CA GLY A 85 -13.87 1.86 -11.80
C GLY A 85 -14.93 1.12 -10.97
N ARG A 86 -14.93 1.29 -9.65
CA ARG A 86 -16.01 0.81 -8.77
C ARG A 86 -17.18 1.77 -8.71
N ALA A 87 -16.99 3.02 -9.14
CA ALA A 87 -18.04 4.02 -9.14
C ALA A 87 -19.01 3.82 -10.31
N GLY A 88 -20.33 3.94 -10.05
CA GLY A 88 -21.35 4.03 -11.08
C GLY A 88 -21.59 2.78 -11.91
N ARG A 89 -21.35 1.58 -11.41
CA ARG A 89 -21.56 0.32 -12.14
C ARG A 89 -23.03 0.08 -12.53
N ASP A 90 -23.97 0.80 -11.92
CA ASP A 90 -25.38 0.80 -12.28
C ASP A 90 -25.71 1.75 -13.44
N GLY A 91 -24.71 2.35 -14.09
CA GLY A 91 -24.85 3.31 -15.18
C GLY A 91 -25.28 4.72 -14.74
N LYS A 92 -25.49 4.95 -13.44
CA LYS A 92 -25.87 6.28 -12.93
C LYS A 92 -24.62 7.12 -12.67
N ARG A 93 -24.83 8.44 -12.67
CA ARG A 93 -23.76 9.40 -12.41
C ARG A 93 -23.05 9.11 -11.09
N ALA A 94 -21.73 9.01 -11.15
CA ALA A 94 -20.84 8.80 -10.03
C ALA A 94 -19.55 9.61 -10.22
N TYR A 95 -18.76 9.75 -9.18
CA TYR A 95 -17.59 10.60 -9.18
C TYR A 95 -16.39 9.84 -8.65
N ALA A 96 -15.25 9.95 -9.34
CA ALA A 96 -13.94 9.63 -8.83
C ALA A 96 -13.23 10.93 -8.45
N VAL A 97 -12.78 11.04 -7.22
CA VAL A 97 -12.16 12.24 -6.66
C VAL A 97 -10.77 11.88 -6.15
N LEU A 98 -9.77 12.62 -6.56
CA LEU A 98 -8.43 12.53 -6.01
C LEU A 98 -8.17 13.80 -5.20
N LEU A 99 -7.88 13.65 -3.91
CA LEU A 99 -7.39 14.74 -3.08
C LEU A 99 -5.89 14.87 -3.28
N VAL A 100 -5.43 16.08 -3.57
CA VAL A 100 -4.01 16.36 -3.85
C VAL A 100 -3.52 17.41 -2.86
N ALA A 101 -2.50 17.04 -2.10
CA ALA A 101 -1.77 17.95 -1.23
C ALA A 101 -0.54 18.53 -1.95
N PRO A 102 -0.05 19.73 -1.58
CA PRO A 102 1.10 20.36 -2.24
C PRO A 102 2.38 19.50 -2.22
N ASP A 103 2.54 18.67 -1.19
CA ASP A 103 3.72 17.81 -1.00
C ASP A 103 3.55 16.36 -1.55
N ASP A 104 2.43 16.06 -2.18
CA ASP A 104 2.17 14.70 -2.69
C ASP A 104 3.16 14.30 -3.80
N ALA A 105 3.54 15.24 -4.67
CA ALA A 105 4.52 14.97 -5.72
C ALA A 105 5.87 14.52 -5.13
N GLU A 106 6.35 15.23 -4.09
CA GLU A 106 7.59 14.86 -3.40
C GLU A 106 7.46 13.53 -2.66
N ARG A 107 6.32 13.25 -2.05
CA ARG A 107 6.05 11.96 -1.38
C ARG A 107 6.05 10.80 -2.36
N VAL A 108 5.46 11.00 -3.54
CA VAL A 108 5.47 10.00 -4.62
C VAL A 108 6.89 9.77 -5.10
N GLN A 109 7.66 10.83 -5.37
CA GLN A 109 9.04 10.72 -5.80
C GLN A 109 9.91 9.97 -4.77
N ARG A 110 9.85 10.36 -3.50
CA ARG A 110 10.59 9.65 -2.43
C ARG A 110 10.27 8.16 -2.36
N ARG A 111 8.99 7.78 -2.57
CA ARG A 111 8.60 6.36 -2.59
C ARG A 111 9.17 5.64 -3.80
N PHE A 112 9.16 6.30 -4.95
CA PHE A 112 9.75 5.76 -6.17
C PHE A 112 11.26 5.52 -5.98
N ASP A 113 11.97 6.50 -5.44
CA ASP A 113 13.40 6.41 -5.18
C ASP A 113 13.74 5.28 -4.20
N LEU A 114 12.93 5.11 -3.14
CA LEU A 114 13.08 4.00 -2.20
C LEU A 114 12.76 2.62 -2.82
N GLN A 115 11.84 2.56 -3.76
CA GLN A 115 11.45 1.31 -4.43
C GLN A 115 12.41 0.92 -5.54
N PHE A 116 13.01 1.90 -6.20
CA PHE A 116 13.93 1.74 -7.31
C PHE A 116 15.25 2.47 -7.01
N PRO A 117 16.10 1.93 -6.12
CA PRO A 117 17.39 2.52 -5.82
C PRO A 117 18.25 2.64 -7.10
N PRO A 118 19.13 3.62 -7.20
CA PRO A 118 20.09 3.73 -8.30
C PRO A 118 20.97 2.47 -8.42
N LEU A 119 21.42 2.18 -9.63
CA LEU A 119 22.20 0.97 -9.90
C LEU A 119 23.49 0.91 -9.06
N ASP A 120 24.11 2.05 -8.80
CA ASP A 120 25.32 2.11 -7.96
C ASP A 120 25.02 1.74 -6.50
N GLU A 121 23.88 2.17 -5.98
CA GLU A 121 23.42 1.80 -4.63
C GLU A 121 23.08 0.30 -4.55
N ILE A 122 22.43 -0.25 -5.61
CA ILE A 122 22.17 -1.70 -5.68
C ILE A 122 23.47 -2.50 -5.68
N ARG A 123 24.48 -2.05 -6.43
CA ARG A 123 25.80 -2.70 -6.46
C ARG A 123 26.50 -2.65 -5.11
N ASP A 124 26.53 -1.49 -4.46
CA ASP A 124 27.11 -1.32 -3.14
C ASP A 124 26.44 -2.25 -2.11
N ILE A 125 25.10 -2.33 -2.13
CA ILE A 125 24.36 -3.25 -1.26
C ILE A 125 24.70 -4.70 -1.57
N TYR A 126 24.79 -5.09 -2.86
CA TYR A 126 25.18 -6.44 -3.26
C TYR A 126 26.57 -6.83 -2.73
N GLU A 127 27.58 -5.98 -2.93
CA GLU A 127 28.95 -6.21 -2.44
C GLU A 127 29.00 -6.33 -0.92
N LYS A 128 28.26 -5.47 -0.18
CA LYS A 128 28.14 -5.53 1.26
C LYS A 128 27.44 -6.81 1.75
N VAL A 129 26.39 -7.26 1.03
CA VAL A 129 25.71 -8.53 1.35
C VAL A 129 26.65 -9.71 1.13
N CYS A 130 27.38 -9.74 0.01
CA CYS A 130 28.39 -10.78 -0.24
C CYS A 130 29.45 -10.82 0.89
N SER A 131 29.96 -9.65 1.29
CA SER A 131 30.90 -9.53 2.41
C SER A 131 30.30 -9.98 3.73
N TYR A 132 29.05 -9.60 4.04
CA TYR A 132 28.36 -10.00 5.26
C TYR A 132 28.16 -11.52 5.35
N LEU A 133 27.81 -12.16 4.23
CA LEU A 133 27.59 -13.59 4.12
C LEU A 133 28.88 -14.38 3.88
N GLN A 134 30.04 -13.71 3.73
CA GLN A 134 31.33 -14.30 3.43
C GLN A 134 31.36 -15.15 2.17
N ILE A 135 30.67 -14.69 1.12
CA ILE A 135 30.64 -15.32 -0.21
C ILE A 135 31.37 -14.45 -1.23
N GLY A 136 31.97 -15.09 -2.23
CA GLY A 136 32.60 -14.39 -3.35
C GLY A 136 31.55 -13.67 -4.21
N ILE A 137 31.92 -12.52 -4.79
CA ILE A 137 31.06 -11.82 -5.74
C ILE A 137 30.83 -12.72 -6.97
N GLY A 138 29.56 -13.01 -7.27
CA GLY A 138 29.18 -13.93 -8.34
C GLY A 138 29.12 -15.40 -7.95
N ASP A 139 29.52 -15.75 -6.72
CA ASP A 139 29.38 -17.10 -6.18
C ASP A 139 28.02 -17.28 -5.46
N GLY A 140 27.74 -18.51 -5.05
CA GLY A 140 26.55 -18.84 -4.27
C GLY A 140 25.29 -19.14 -5.10
N GLU A 141 25.43 -19.37 -6.40
CA GLU A 141 24.33 -19.80 -7.24
C GLU A 141 23.64 -21.04 -6.67
N GLN A 142 22.31 -20.99 -6.54
CA GLN A 142 21.45 -22.00 -5.92
C GLN A 142 21.71 -22.26 -4.42
N ALA A 143 22.53 -21.47 -3.74
CA ALA A 143 22.73 -21.56 -2.31
C ALA A 143 21.67 -20.73 -1.56
N SER A 144 21.32 -21.18 -0.35
CA SER A 144 20.43 -20.47 0.56
C SER A 144 21.18 -20.06 1.82
N PHE A 145 21.00 -18.80 2.20
CA PHE A 145 21.67 -18.23 3.35
C PHE A 145 20.66 -17.70 4.37
N VAL A 146 20.98 -17.82 5.66
CA VAL A 146 20.22 -17.11 6.70
C VAL A 146 20.69 -15.66 6.74
N PHE A 147 19.79 -14.72 6.48
CA PHE A 147 20.10 -13.31 6.40
C PHE A 147 19.26 -12.51 7.41
N ASN A 148 19.95 -11.88 8.39
CA ASN A 148 19.32 -11.00 9.33
C ASN A 148 19.43 -9.55 8.83
N ILE A 149 18.36 -9.06 8.21
CA ILE A 149 18.33 -7.72 7.62
C ILE A 149 18.55 -6.60 8.66
N HIS A 150 18.03 -6.76 9.88
CA HIS A 150 18.17 -5.72 10.91
C HIS A 150 19.63 -5.59 11.37
N ASP A 151 20.29 -6.72 11.59
CA ASP A 151 21.69 -6.76 11.96
C ASP A 151 22.59 -6.20 10.84
N PHE A 152 22.34 -6.65 9.61
CA PHE A 152 23.04 -6.14 8.42
C PHE A 152 22.87 -4.62 8.27
N CYS A 153 21.65 -4.10 8.33
CA CYS A 153 21.40 -2.67 8.18
C CYS A 153 22.02 -1.84 9.30
N ALA A 154 22.00 -2.34 10.52
CA ALA A 154 22.66 -1.68 11.66
C ALA A 154 24.18 -1.60 11.47
N ARG A 155 24.80 -2.70 11.02
CA ARG A 155 26.24 -2.79 10.77
C ARG A 155 26.70 -1.89 9.63
N GLU A 156 25.97 -1.88 8.52
CA GLU A 156 26.34 -1.16 7.30
C GLU A 156 25.75 0.28 7.26
N HIS A 157 25.03 0.70 8.29
CA HIS A 157 24.34 1.99 8.38
C HIS A 157 23.38 2.26 7.21
N LEU A 158 22.64 1.21 6.80
CA LEU A 158 21.71 1.27 5.67
C LEU A 158 20.25 1.32 6.14
N TYR A 159 19.40 1.91 5.32
CA TYR A 159 17.94 1.88 5.53
C TYR A 159 17.37 0.55 5.03
N SER A 160 16.65 -0.16 5.90
CA SER A 160 16.14 -1.50 5.60
C SER A 160 15.20 -1.55 4.38
N GLY A 161 14.42 -0.49 4.14
CA GLY A 161 13.56 -0.39 2.97
C GLY A 161 14.34 -0.42 1.65
N THR A 162 15.43 0.34 1.56
CA THR A 162 16.32 0.36 0.38
C THR A 162 16.99 -1.00 0.17
N VAL A 163 17.48 -1.62 1.26
CA VAL A 163 18.09 -2.96 1.18
C VAL A 163 17.10 -4.00 0.67
N VAL A 164 15.86 -4.01 1.20
CA VAL A 164 14.79 -4.91 0.69
C VAL A 164 14.50 -4.67 -0.78
N SER A 165 14.44 -3.40 -1.19
CA SER A 165 14.17 -3.05 -2.59
C SER A 165 15.31 -3.48 -3.50
N ALA A 166 16.57 -3.24 -3.11
CA ALA A 166 17.74 -3.69 -3.85
C ALA A 166 17.79 -5.21 -4.01
N LEU A 167 17.56 -5.96 -2.91
CA LEU A 167 17.54 -7.43 -2.93
C LEU A 167 16.40 -8.04 -3.77
N LYS A 168 15.34 -7.29 -4.04
CA LYS A 168 14.27 -7.73 -4.95
C LYS A 168 14.59 -7.50 -6.43
N LEU A 169 15.53 -6.61 -6.70
CA LEU A 169 15.95 -6.25 -8.06
C LEU A 169 17.18 -7.05 -8.53
N LEU A 170 17.90 -7.68 -7.59
CA LEU A 170 18.98 -8.64 -7.83
C LEU A 170 18.44 -10.04 -8.13
#